data_de7bc0a19930582895606ee5a6d23f40
#
_entry.id   de7bc0a19930582895606ee5a6d23f40
#
_cell.length_a   1.000
_cell.length_b   1.000
_cell.length_c   1.000
_cell.angle_alpha   90.00
_cell.angle_beta   90.00
_cell.angle_gamma   90.00
#
_symmetry.space_group_name_H-M   'P 1'
#
loop_
_entity.id
_entity.type
_entity.pdbx_description
1 polymer ?
#
loop_
_entity_poly.entity_id
_entity_poly.type
_entity_poly.pdbx_seq_one_letter_code
_entity_poly.pdbx_strand_id
1 'polypeptide(L)'
;MGGSSSKWKANARGVDLNRNWKVAFKKAGKKGSSGYRGPKAASEKEVQALVKWVNRIERRGKIAGVVSYHSTGSILYGRCASRATKKVRNITTRMYKLAKSLTRYHLMPTESISVARGCSREYFLYKRNIPCITIEVGVGAAPLSGREFNSIWNKNK
;
A
#
# COMPACT_ATOMS: atom_id res chain seq x y z
N MET A 1 -1.00 6.91 22.55
CA MET A 1 -0.09 7.96 22.09
C MET A 1 0.77 7.38 20.99
N GLY A 2 0.93 8.08 19.86
CA GLY A 2 1.90 7.71 18.83
C GLY A 2 3.30 7.74 19.44
N GLY A 3 4.21 6.91 18.93
CA GLY A 3 5.58 6.91 19.41
C GLY A 3 6.26 8.26 19.16
N SER A 4 7.13 8.67 20.04
CA SER A 4 7.96 9.89 19.92
C SER A 4 9.05 9.76 18.84
N SER A 5 9.18 8.58 18.23
CA SER A 5 10.18 8.31 17.20
C SER A 5 9.72 8.75 15.82
N SER A 6 10.59 9.46 15.09
CA SER A 6 10.38 9.80 13.67
C SER A 6 10.16 8.56 12.77
N LYS A 7 10.51 7.36 13.23
CA LYS A 7 10.32 6.08 12.53
C LYS A 7 9.00 5.39 12.88
N TRP A 8 8.12 6.05 13.65
CA TRP A 8 6.85 5.47 14.05
C TRP A 8 5.89 5.31 12.86
N LYS A 9 5.46 4.10 12.58
CA LYS A 9 4.61 3.76 11.41
C LYS A 9 3.15 3.58 11.72
N ALA A 10 2.77 3.64 12.98
CA ALA A 10 1.40 3.37 13.42
C ALA A 10 0.62 4.66 13.68
N ASN A 11 -0.71 4.55 13.75
CA ASN A 11 -1.55 5.64 14.22
C ASN A 11 -1.42 5.87 15.74
N ALA A 12 -2.17 6.84 16.28
CA ALA A 12 -2.16 7.17 17.72
C ALA A 12 -2.57 5.99 18.63
N ARG A 13 -3.25 4.98 18.10
CA ARG A 13 -3.62 3.76 18.82
C ARG A 13 -2.55 2.66 18.75
N GLY A 14 -1.44 2.93 18.09
CA GLY A 14 -0.34 1.99 17.90
C GLY A 14 -0.60 0.94 16.83
N VAL A 15 -1.56 1.17 15.93
CA VAL A 15 -1.92 0.22 14.86
C VAL A 15 -1.27 0.61 13.55
N ASP A 16 -0.58 -0.35 12.91
CA ASP A 16 -0.10 -0.21 11.53
C ASP A 16 -1.32 -0.26 10.59
N LEU A 17 -1.71 0.91 10.09
CA LEU A 17 -2.89 1.06 9.23
C LEU A 17 -2.79 0.21 7.96
N ASN A 18 -1.58 0.02 7.44
CA ASN A 18 -1.36 -0.82 6.25
C ASN A 18 -1.28 -2.32 6.56
N ARG A 19 -1.73 -2.73 7.74
CA ARG A 19 -1.95 -4.13 8.17
C ARG A 19 -3.37 -4.34 8.70
N ASN A 20 -4.21 -3.29 8.71
CA ASN A 20 -5.54 -3.32 9.33
C ASN A 20 -6.70 -3.50 8.33
N TRP A 21 -6.43 -3.66 7.04
CA TRP A 21 -7.46 -3.79 6.00
C TRP A 21 -8.20 -5.13 6.06
N LYS A 22 -9.48 -5.14 5.66
CA LYS A 22 -10.36 -6.33 5.66
C LYS A 22 -10.07 -7.24 4.45
N VAL A 23 -8.83 -7.73 4.37
CA VAL A 23 -8.37 -8.68 3.36
C VAL A 23 -7.27 -9.54 3.95
N ALA A 24 -7.38 -10.85 3.88
CA ALA A 24 -6.39 -11.79 4.42
C ALA A 24 -5.86 -11.40 5.83
N PHE A 25 -6.67 -10.71 6.60
CA PHE A 25 -6.30 -10.22 7.94
C PHE A 25 -5.97 -11.41 8.85
N LYS A 26 -4.83 -11.31 9.52
CA LYS A 26 -4.44 -12.23 10.58
C LYS A 26 -3.96 -11.40 11.77
N LYS A 27 -4.57 -11.57 12.93
CA LYS A 27 -4.16 -10.90 14.16
C LYS A 27 -2.68 -11.19 14.42
N ALA A 28 -1.89 -10.13 14.63
CA ALA A 28 -0.46 -10.24 14.91
C ALA A 28 0.06 -8.97 15.59
N GLY A 29 1.18 -9.11 16.30
CA GLY A 29 1.80 -8.05 17.09
C GLY A 29 1.09 -7.78 18.41
N LYS A 30 1.79 -7.09 19.30
CA LYS A 30 1.23 -6.54 20.55
C LYS A 30 0.99 -5.05 20.36
N LYS A 31 -0.01 -4.50 21.03
CA LYS A 31 -0.27 -3.05 21.02
C LYS A 31 1.02 -2.28 21.37
N GLY A 32 1.39 -1.31 20.56
CA GLY A 32 2.62 -0.54 20.72
C GLY A 32 3.88 -1.16 20.09
N SER A 33 3.81 -2.39 19.55
CA SER A 33 4.91 -2.96 18.78
C SER A 33 4.82 -2.62 17.29
N SER A 34 5.95 -2.64 16.60
CA SER A 34 5.99 -2.46 15.14
C SER A 34 5.14 -3.54 14.45
N GLY A 35 4.33 -3.11 13.48
CA GLY A 35 3.47 -4.00 12.69
C GLY A 35 2.24 -4.55 13.44
N TYR A 36 1.88 -3.99 14.61
CA TYR A 36 0.63 -4.34 15.27
C TYR A 36 -0.56 -4.06 14.39
N ARG A 37 -1.39 -5.06 14.16
CA ARG A 37 -2.47 -5.02 13.15
C ARG A 37 -3.81 -4.54 13.71
N GLY A 38 -3.88 -4.19 14.98
CA GLY A 38 -5.13 -3.88 15.66
C GLY A 38 -5.88 -5.10 16.18
N PRO A 39 -6.96 -4.90 16.95
CA PRO A 39 -7.74 -5.97 17.57
C PRO A 39 -8.53 -6.81 16.54
N LYS A 40 -8.94 -6.19 15.44
CA LYS A 40 -9.68 -6.82 14.33
C LYS A 40 -9.44 -6.08 13.02
N ALA A 41 -9.78 -6.72 11.91
CA ALA A 41 -9.73 -6.08 10.58
C ALA A 41 -10.63 -4.83 10.55
N ALA A 42 -10.10 -3.76 9.94
CA ALA A 42 -10.77 -2.46 9.83
C ALA A 42 -11.26 -1.92 11.20
N SER A 43 -10.48 -2.15 12.26
CA SER A 43 -10.75 -1.55 13.57
C SER A 43 -10.52 -0.04 13.59
N GLU A 44 -9.66 0.47 12.72
CA GLU A 44 -9.21 1.85 12.75
C GLU A 44 -10.11 2.76 11.91
N LYS A 45 -10.43 3.93 12.47
CA LYS A 45 -11.34 4.91 11.84
C LYS A 45 -10.78 5.42 10.51
N GLU A 46 -9.47 5.56 10.40
CA GLU A 46 -8.77 5.98 9.19
C GLU A 46 -9.00 4.98 8.04
N VAL A 47 -8.87 3.69 8.31
CA VAL A 47 -9.14 2.63 7.33
C VAL A 47 -10.62 2.61 6.94
N GLN A 48 -11.52 2.75 7.94
CA GLN A 48 -12.96 2.81 7.69
C GLN A 48 -13.34 4.03 6.85
N ALA A 49 -12.76 5.20 7.13
CA ALA A 49 -13.01 6.43 6.37
C ALA A 49 -12.59 6.27 4.91
N LEU A 50 -11.40 5.70 4.67
CA LEU A 50 -10.91 5.46 3.31
C LEU A 50 -11.78 4.44 2.56
N VAL A 51 -12.23 3.38 3.21
CA VAL A 51 -13.17 2.41 2.62
C VAL A 51 -14.51 3.08 2.28
N LYS A 52 -15.06 3.93 3.15
CA LYS A 52 -16.29 4.69 2.88
C LYS A 52 -16.10 5.63 1.68
N TRP A 53 -14.97 6.30 1.60
CA TRP A 53 -14.63 7.20 0.50
C TRP A 53 -14.53 6.43 -0.83
N VAL A 54 -13.84 5.30 -0.87
CA VAL A 54 -13.78 4.41 -2.05
C VAL A 54 -15.16 3.96 -2.48
N ASN A 55 -16.01 3.51 -1.55
CA ASN A 55 -17.40 3.13 -1.86
C ASN A 55 -18.20 4.30 -2.47
N ARG A 56 -17.96 5.53 -2.01
CA ARG A 56 -18.62 6.73 -2.56
C ARG A 56 -18.18 7.03 -3.98
N ILE A 57 -16.88 6.86 -4.30
CA ILE A 57 -16.36 7.03 -5.66
C ILE A 57 -16.95 5.97 -6.59
N GLU A 58 -16.98 4.71 -6.18
CA GLU A 58 -17.49 3.61 -7.00
C GLU A 58 -18.99 3.75 -7.33
N ARG A 59 -19.77 4.42 -6.47
CA ARG A 59 -21.17 4.76 -6.80
C ARG A 59 -21.30 5.81 -7.90
N ARG A 60 -20.25 6.62 -8.14
CA ARG A 60 -20.23 7.66 -9.18
C ARG A 60 -19.55 7.20 -10.47
N GLY A 61 -18.82 6.12 -10.43
CA GLY A 61 -18.10 5.58 -11.56
C GLY A 61 -17.09 4.51 -11.18
N LYS A 62 -16.45 3.93 -12.18
CA LYS A 62 -15.44 2.89 -11.97
C LYS A 62 -14.10 3.49 -11.62
N ILE A 63 -13.44 2.94 -10.62
CA ILE A 63 -12.04 3.23 -10.32
C ILE A 63 -11.18 2.43 -11.31
N ALA A 64 -10.46 3.13 -12.18
CA ALA A 64 -9.63 2.50 -13.20
C ALA A 64 -8.38 1.80 -12.60
N GLY A 65 -7.83 2.37 -11.54
CA GLY A 65 -6.69 1.82 -10.83
C GLY A 65 -6.31 2.67 -9.62
N VAL A 66 -5.44 2.12 -8.77
CA VAL A 66 -4.93 2.76 -7.57
C VAL A 66 -3.41 2.72 -7.58
N VAL A 67 -2.78 3.85 -7.28
CA VAL A 67 -1.34 3.96 -7.00
C VAL A 67 -1.18 4.31 -5.53
N SER A 68 -0.49 3.45 -4.78
CA SER A 68 -0.22 3.65 -3.36
C SER A 68 1.25 4.00 -3.17
N TYR A 69 1.53 5.24 -2.79
CA TYR A 69 2.89 5.70 -2.52
C TYR A 69 3.30 5.40 -1.07
N HIS A 70 4.51 4.89 -0.93
CA HIS A 70 5.17 4.60 0.33
C HIS A 70 6.65 5.02 0.26
N SER A 71 7.38 4.86 1.31
CA SER A 71 8.83 4.94 1.40
C SER A 71 9.35 3.81 2.30
N THR A 72 10.45 3.20 1.96
CA THR A 72 11.50 3.62 1.04
C THR A 72 12.03 2.43 0.26
N GLY A 73 12.88 2.66 -0.77
CA GLY A 73 13.62 1.59 -1.43
C GLY A 73 13.70 1.68 -2.95
N SER A 74 13.04 2.66 -3.59
CA SER A 74 12.94 2.74 -5.06
C SER A 74 12.41 1.43 -5.66
N ILE A 75 11.32 0.93 -5.11
CA ILE A 75 10.76 -0.39 -5.39
C ILE A 75 9.33 -0.28 -5.91
N LEU A 76 8.98 -1.14 -6.86
CA LEU A 76 7.63 -1.30 -7.41
C LEU A 76 7.05 -2.65 -7.04
N TYR A 77 5.88 -2.64 -6.42
CA TYR A 77 5.07 -3.84 -6.19
C TYR A 77 3.87 -3.81 -7.15
N GLY A 78 3.96 -4.55 -8.24
CA GLY A 78 2.97 -4.50 -9.30
C GLY A 78 2.39 -5.83 -9.73
N ARG A 79 2.99 -6.95 -9.37
CA ARG A 79 2.45 -8.26 -9.74
C ARG A 79 1.25 -8.65 -8.88
N CYS A 80 0.31 -9.39 -9.44
CA CYS A 80 -0.87 -9.93 -8.77
C CYS A 80 -0.85 -11.45 -8.76
N ALA A 81 -1.28 -12.04 -7.67
CA ALA A 81 -1.54 -13.48 -7.62
C ALA A 81 -2.70 -13.89 -8.54
N SER A 82 -2.78 -15.18 -8.87
CA SER A 82 -3.82 -15.77 -9.73
C SER A 82 -5.25 -15.53 -9.23
N ARG A 83 -5.42 -15.30 -7.93
CA ARG A 83 -6.71 -14.98 -7.30
C ARG A 83 -7.35 -13.65 -7.74
N ALA A 84 -6.58 -12.74 -8.37
CA ALA A 84 -7.15 -11.59 -9.06
C ALA A 84 -7.69 -12.00 -10.43
N THR A 85 -8.74 -11.33 -10.93
CA THR A 85 -9.26 -11.59 -12.27
C THR A 85 -8.21 -11.32 -13.35
N LYS A 86 -8.30 -12.01 -14.49
CA LYS A 86 -7.41 -11.81 -15.64
C LYS A 86 -7.33 -10.33 -16.04
N LYS A 87 -8.49 -9.63 -16.05
CA LYS A 87 -8.58 -8.20 -16.35
C LYS A 87 -7.74 -7.37 -15.39
N VAL A 88 -7.91 -7.56 -14.07
CA VAL A 88 -7.16 -6.83 -13.04
C VAL A 88 -5.66 -7.12 -13.14
N ARG A 89 -5.27 -8.38 -13.34
CA ARG A 89 -3.86 -8.75 -13.54
C ARG A 89 -3.25 -8.03 -14.75
N ASN A 90 -3.94 -8.03 -15.89
CA ASN A 90 -3.46 -7.39 -17.11
C ASN A 90 -3.28 -5.88 -16.93
N ILE A 91 -4.28 -5.19 -16.35
CA ILE A 91 -4.19 -3.74 -16.11
C ILE A 91 -3.07 -3.43 -15.12
N THR A 92 -3.02 -4.15 -13.98
CA THR A 92 -1.95 -3.96 -12.98
C THR A 92 -0.56 -4.19 -13.60
N THR A 93 -0.42 -5.21 -14.47
CA THR A 93 0.84 -5.46 -15.18
C THR A 93 1.22 -4.29 -16.10
N ARG A 94 0.26 -3.70 -16.80
CA ARG A 94 0.50 -2.50 -17.62
C ARG A 94 0.90 -1.31 -16.76
N MET A 95 0.20 -1.06 -15.65
CA MET A 95 0.51 0.01 -14.70
C MET A 95 1.96 -0.08 -14.19
N TYR A 96 2.38 -1.26 -13.71
CA TYR A 96 3.72 -1.36 -13.15
C TYR A 96 4.83 -1.34 -14.22
N LYS A 97 4.57 -1.84 -15.45
CA LYS A 97 5.52 -1.71 -16.56
C LYS A 97 5.73 -0.24 -16.93
N LEU A 98 4.65 0.54 -16.99
CA LEU A 98 4.73 1.98 -17.20
C LEU A 98 5.47 2.67 -16.06
N ALA A 99 5.10 2.39 -14.81
CA ALA A 99 5.80 2.93 -13.65
C ALA A 99 7.30 2.60 -13.67
N LYS A 100 7.69 1.36 -14.08
CA LYS A 100 9.10 0.99 -14.22
C LYS A 100 9.81 1.78 -15.30
N SER A 101 9.19 1.98 -16.46
CA SER A 101 9.82 2.74 -17.56
C SER A 101 10.07 4.20 -17.18
N LEU A 102 9.17 4.80 -16.41
CA LEU A 102 9.27 6.20 -15.96
C LEU A 102 10.25 6.35 -14.80
N THR A 103 10.11 5.56 -13.75
CA THR A 103 10.87 5.71 -12.50
C THR A 103 12.22 5.00 -12.51
N ARG A 104 12.35 3.96 -13.32
CA ARG A 104 13.48 3.00 -13.32
C ARG A 104 13.67 2.27 -11.98
N TYR A 105 12.63 2.24 -11.14
CA TYR A 105 12.67 1.54 -9.85
C TYR A 105 12.72 0.01 -10.03
N HIS A 106 13.21 -0.68 -9.01
CA HIS A 106 13.31 -2.13 -9.01
C HIS A 106 11.93 -2.78 -8.92
N LEU A 107 11.72 -3.85 -9.66
CA LEU A 107 10.52 -4.67 -9.52
C LEU A 107 10.74 -5.72 -8.43
N MET A 108 9.88 -5.72 -7.43
CA MET A 108 9.86 -6.82 -6.48
C MET A 108 9.13 -8.03 -7.04
N PRO A 109 9.69 -9.23 -6.87
CA PRO A 109 8.96 -10.47 -7.14
C PRO A 109 7.68 -10.51 -6.32
N THR A 110 6.66 -11.07 -6.88
CA THR A 110 5.28 -11.02 -6.42
C THR A 110 4.99 -11.52 -5.04
N GLU A 111 5.66 -12.60 -4.71
CA GLU A 111 5.32 -13.47 -3.58
C GLU A 111 5.83 -12.90 -2.25
N SER A 112 6.82 -12.00 -2.28
CA SER A 112 7.39 -11.39 -1.08
C SER A 112 6.38 -10.54 -0.29
N ILE A 113 5.25 -10.15 -0.91
CA ILE A 113 4.19 -9.40 -0.25
C ILE A 113 3.22 -10.32 0.52
N SER A 114 3.30 -11.62 0.35
CA SER A 114 2.43 -12.56 1.09
C SER A 114 2.53 -12.39 2.62
N VAL A 115 3.62 -11.79 3.08
CA VAL A 115 3.84 -11.42 4.49
C VAL A 115 3.06 -10.17 4.91
N ALA A 116 2.67 -9.32 3.97
CA ALA A 116 1.98 -8.04 4.22
C ALA A 116 0.45 -8.17 4.29
N ARG A 117 -0.04 -9.24 4.91
CA ARG A 117 -1.47 -9.50 5.07
C ARG A 117 -2.20 -8.32 5.70
N GLY A 118 -3.38 -7.98 5.17
CA GLY A 118 -4.18 -6.85 5.63
C GLY A 118 -3.70 -5.49 5.11
N CYS A 119 -2.98 -5.44 3.98
CA CYS A 119 -2.54 -4.20 3.35
C CYS A 119 -3.58 -3.65 2.35
N SER A 120 -3.50 -2.34 2.11
CA SER A 120 -4.38 -1.62 1.17
C SER A 120 -4.32 -2.19 -0.24
N ARG A 121 -3.13 -2.51 -0.75
CA ARG A 121 -2.94 -3.08 -2.08
C ARG A 121 -3.70 -4.40 -2.25
N GLU A 122 -3.59 -5.33 -1.30
CA GLU A 122 -4.34 -6.59 -1.34
C GLU A 122 -5.85 -6.35 -1.28
N TYR A 123 -6.30 -5.37 -0.49
CA TYR A 123 -7.69 -5.00 -0.42
C TYR A 123 -8.22 -4.56 -1.79
N PHE A 124 -7.54 -3.65 -2.48
CA PHE A 124 -7.96 -3.21 -3.80
C PHE A 124 -7.92 -4.36 -4.82
N LEU A 125 -6.83 -5.09 -4.91
CA LEU A 125 -6.66 -6.18 -5.88
C LEU A 125 -7.66 -7.32 -5.68
N TYR A 126 -7.80 -7.81 -4.44
CA TYR A 126 -8.45 -9.10 -4.21
C TYR A 126 -9.83 -9.00 -3.55
N LYS A 127 -10.11 -7.89 -2.87
CA LYS A 127 -11.43 -7.68 -2.26
C LYS A 127 -12.33 -6.80 -3.13
N ARG A 128 -11.74 -5.82 -3.84
CA ARG A 128 -12.48 -4.85 -4.65
C ARG A 128 -12.35 -5.13 -6.16
N ASN A 129 -11.43 -5.99 -6.54
CA ASN A 129 -11.14 -6.29 -7.95
C ASN A 129 -10.73 -5.03 -8.74
N ILE A 130 -9.97 -4.14 -8.10
CA ILE A 130 -9.44 -2.88 -8.65
C ILE A 130 -7.94 -3.04 -8.87
N PRO A 131 -7.40 -2.71 -10.07
CA PRO A 131 -5.96 -2.69 -10.32
C PRO A 131 -5.22 -1.80 -9.33
N CYS A 132 -4.12 -2.29 -8.76
CA CYS A 132 -3.37 -1.53 -7.75
C CYS A 132 -1.88 -1.86 -7.80
N ILE A 133 -1.04 -0.82 -7.80
CA ILE A 133 0.40 -0.92 -7.60
C ILE A 133 0.82 -0.16 -6.35
N THR A 134 1.94 -0.57 -5.76
CA THR A 134 2.61 0.21 -4.71
C THR A 134 3.96 0.68 -5.21
N ILE A 135 4.28 1.94 -4.96
CA ILE A 135 5.56 2.57 -5.29
C ILE A 135 6.23 2.98 -3.98
N GLU A 136 7.36 2.38 -3.67
CA GLU A 136 8.23 2.77 -2.55
C GLU A 136 9.25 3.76 -3.08
N VAL A 137 9.09 5.05 -2.78
CA VAL A 137 9.97 6.11 -3.27
C VAL A 137 11.22 6.28 -2.42
N GLY A 138 12.26 6.91 -2.98
CA GLY A 138 13.50 7.26 -2.29
C GLY A 138 14.43 6.09 -2.05
N VAL A 139 15.66 6.38 -1.62
CA VAL A 139 16.72 5.39 -1.38
C VAL A 139 17.25 5.39 0.04
N GLY A 140 17.05 6.49 0.76
CA GLY A 140 17.49 6.64 2.15
C GLY A 140 16.64 5.86 3.15
N ALA A 141 17.02 5.91 4.42
CA ALA A 141 16.20 5.38 5.50
C ALA A 141 14.96 6.26 5.74
N ALA A 142 13.85 5.66 6.11
CA ALA A 142 12.65 6.43 6.51
C ALA A 142 12.83 7.04 7.91
N PRO A 143 12.40 8.30 8.15
CA PRO A 143 11.81 9.22 7.17
C PRO A 143 12.87 9.71 6.17
N LEU A 144 12.45 9.87 4.90
CA LEU A 144 13.35 10.33 3.85
C LEU A 144 13.79 11.79 4.09
N SER A 145 15.01 12.11 3.69
CA SER A 145 15.49 13.48 3.71
C SER A 145 14.73 14.34 2.69
N GLY A 146 14.41 15.59 3.04
CA GLY A 146 13.84 16.56 2.10
C GLY A 146 14.71 16.81 0.86
N ARG A 147 16.03 16.52 0.95
CA ARG A 147 16.95 16.60 -0.20
C ARG A 147 16.62 15.62 -1.32
N GLU A 148 15.93 14.52 -1.02
CA GLU A 148 15.48 13.52 -2.01
C GLU A 148 14.24 13.98 -2.78
N PHE A 149 13.52 15.01 -2.31
CA PHE A 149 12.22 15.40 -2.87
C PHE A 149 12.27 15.65 -4.38
N ASN A 150 13.18 16.47 -4.86
CA ASN A 150 13.28 16.81 -6.28
C ASN A 150 13.55 15.58 -7.16
N SER A 151 14.43 14.68 -6.72
CA SER A 151 14.72 13.43 -7.41
C SER A 151 13.50 12.52 -7.46
N ILE A 152 12.79 12.38 -6.34
CA ILE A 152 11.56 11.59 -6.24
C ILE A 152 10.48 12.18 -7.14
N TRP A 153 10.24 13.50 -7.04
CA TRP A 153 9.24 14.20 -7.83
C TRP A 153 9.48 14.04 -9.33
N ASN A 154 10.71 14.28 -9.79
CA ASN A 154 11.05 14.19 -11.21
C ASN A 154 10.88 12.78 -11.81
N LYS A 155 11.02 11.74 -11.00
CA LYS A 155 10.80 10.35 -11.43
C LYS A 155 9.33 9.91 -11.40
N ASN A 156 8.48 10.61 -10.65
CA ASN A 156 7.11 10.15 -10.37
C ASN A 156 6.02 11.11 -10.87
N LYS A 157 6.40 12.23 -11.50
CA LYS A 157 5.48 13.20 -12.14
C LYS A 157 5.00 12.74 -13.50
#